data_e82f35a9d7ad5ff105ca308f0e79cf70
#
_entry.id   e82f35a9d7ad5ff105ca308f0e79cf70
#
_cell.length_a   1.000
_cell.length_b   1.000
_cell.length_c   1.000
_cell.angle_alpha   90.00
_cell.angle_beta   90.00
_cell.angle_gamma   90.00
#
_symmetry.space_group_name_H-M   'P 1'
#
loop_
_entity.id
_entity.type
_entity.pdbx_description
1 polymer ?
#
loop_
_entity_poly.entity_id
_entity_poly.type
_entity_poly.pdbx_seq_one_letter_code
_entity_poly.pdbx_strand_id
1 'polypeptide(L)'
;MVSRSNINKKVMQQICDRIAHGESLLTIAADPNVPTSYAAVTRAVQRNNDFYEMYRRARSLQAEFYFDHITDIMMSPLPVFEDNRQANAYVTNNRNKVDALKWVIARMQPNGIRDKKEDAPQNQAITISWQGNDVAVSSADDSQASPGTE
;
A
#
# COMPACT_ATOMS: atom_id res chain seq x y z
N MET A 1 -36.65 -9.00 -5.51
CA MET A 1 -35.97 -7.79 -6.07
C MET A 1 -35.51 -6.94 -4.91
N VAL A 2 -34.22 -7.01 -4.58
CA VAL A 2 -33.66 -6.18 -3.52
C VAL A 2 -33.62 -4.75 -4.06
N SER A 3 -34.38 -3.86 -3.41
CA SER A 3 -34.42 -2.43 -3.69
C SER A 3 -32.98 -1.90 -3.78
N ARG A 4 -32.67 -1.15 -4.83
CA ARG A 4 -31.38 -0.43 -4.98
C ARG A 4 -31.27 0.56 -3.83
N SER A 5 -30.75 0.12 -2.70
CA SER A 5 -30.54 1.02 -1.57
C SER A 5 -29.50 2.05 -1.96
N ASN A 6 -29.97 3.30 -2.01
CA ASN A 6 -29.10 4.45 -2.10
C ASN A 6 -28.17 4.40 -0.88
N ILE A 7 -26.87 4.21 -1.09
CA ILE A 7 -25.89 4.19 0.00
C ILE A 7 -25.89 5.58 0.61
N ASN A 8 -26.40 5.68 1.84
CA ASN A 8 -26.35 6.92 2.60
C ASN A 8 -25.02 7.02 3.39
N LYS A 9 -24.74 8.19 3.95
CA LYS A 9 -23.50 8.46 4.68
C LYS A 9 -23.31 7.51 5.86
N LYS A 10 -24.39 7.10 6.57
CA LYS A 10 -24.32 6.19 7.71
C LYS A 10 -23.88 4.78 7.30
N VAL A 11 -24.45 4.27 6.20
CA VAL A 11 -24.06 2.95 5.64
C VAL A 11 -22.61 3.00 5.14
N MET A 12 -22.23 4.09 4.47
CA MET A 12 -20.85 4.25 4.01
C MET A 12 -19.87 4.31 5.17
N GLN A 13 -20.20 5.01 6.26
CA GLN A 13 -19.37 5.05 7.48
C GLN A 13 -19.20 3.65 8.07
N GLN A 14 -20.29 2.90 8.23
CA GLN A 14 -20.25 1.53 8.74
C GLN A 14 -19.35 0.62 7.90
N ILE A 15 -19.41 0.75 6.58
CA ILE A 15 -18.54 -0.01 5.65
C ILE A 15 -17.08 0.39 5.85
N CYS A 16 -16.80 1.69 5.93
CA CYS A 16 -15.45 2.21 6.12
C CYS A 16 -14.84 1.78 7.47
N ASP A 17 -15.63 1.79 8.53
CA ASP A 17 -15.19 1.34 9.85
C ASP A 17 -14.80 -0.14 9.85
N ARG A 18 -15.57 -1.01 9.19
CA ARG A 18 -15.25 -2.43 9.04
C ARG A 18 -14.00 -2.66 8.18
N ILE A 19 -13.85 -1.88 7.10
CA ILE A 19 -12.65 -1.93 6.28
C ILE A 19 -11.43 -1.55 7.12
N ALA A 20 -11.50 -0.49 7.91
CA ALA A 20 -10.42 -0.04 8.78
C ALA A 20 -9.98 -1.12 9.80
N HIS A 21 -10.90 -1.99 10.21
CA HIS A 21 -10.64 -3.14 11.07
C HIS A 21 -10.23 -4.43 10.32
N GLY A 22 -9.79 -4.31 9.09
CA GLY A 22 -9.19 -5.41 8.33
C GLY A 22 -10.16 -6.24 7.49
N GLU A 23 -11.48 -5.98 7.53
CA GLU A 23 -12.43 -6.75 6.74
C GLU A 23 -12.33 -6.40 5.24
N SER A 24 -12.53 -7.40 4.38
CA SER A 24 -12.58 -7.16 2.95
C SER A 24 -13.95 -6.58 2.54
N LEU A 25 -13.96 -5.69 1.54
CA LEU A 25 -15.21 -5.17 1.00
C LEU A 25 -16.14 -6.28 0.49
N LEU A 26 -15.56 -7.38 0.01
CA LEU A 26 -16.32 -8.54 -0.46
C LEU A 26 -17.07 -9.21 0.69
N THR A 27 -16.41 -9.42 1.83
CA THR A 27 -16.99 -9.97 3.05
C THR A 27 -18.09 -9.06 3.59
N ILE A 28 -17.85 -7.76 3.65
CA ILE A 28 -18.83 -6.77 4.11
C ILE A 28 -20.08 -6.76 3.22
N ALA A 29 -19.90 -6.83 1.90
CA ALA A 29 -21.00 -6.83 0.94
C ALA A 29 -21.80 -8.15 0.92
N ALA A 30 -21.24 -9.22 1.46
CA ALA A 30 -21.94 -10.51 1.64
C ALA A 30 -22.74 -10.57 2.95
N ASP A 31 -22.53 -9.64 3.87
CA ASP A 31 -23.25 -9.59 5.15
C ASP A 31 -24.70 -9.15 4.94
N PRO A 32 -25.72 -9.97 5.34
CA PRO A 32 -27.12 -9.62 5.17
C PRO A 32 -27.54 -8.39 5.99
N ASN A 33 -26.80 -8.01 7.02
CA ASN A 33 -27.07 -6.83 7.83
C ASN A 33 -26.57 -5.52 7.18
N VAL A 34 -25.79 -5.62 6.11
CA VAL A 34 -25.32 -4.45 5.34
C VAL A 34 -26.12 -4.38 4.05
N PRO A 35 -27.09 -3.45 3.93
CA PRO A 35 -28.04 -3.43 2.81
C PRO A 35 -27.39 -2.88 1.53
N THR A 36 -26.29 -3.50 1.07
CA THR A 36 -25.58 -3.06 -0.12
C THR A 36 -24.91 -4.22 -0.85
N SER A 37 -24.34 -3.94 -2.01
CA SER A 37 -23.53 -4.88 -2.77
C SER A 37 -22.18 -4.26 -3.10
N TYR A 38 -21.20 -5.12 -3.38
CA TYR A 38 -19.87 -4.68 -3.81
C TYR A 38 -19.93 -3.63 -4.94
N ALA A 39 -20.71 -3.91 -5.98
CA ALA A 39 -20.87 -3.00 -7.12
C ALA A 39 -21.56 -1.68 -6.77
N ALA A 40 -22.46 -1.68 -5.77
CA ALA A 40 -23.13 -0.47 -5.32
C ALA A 40 -22.16 0.44 -4.56
N VAL A 41 -21.34 -0.13 -3.67
CA VAL A 41 -20.31 0.62 -2.93
C VAL A 41 -19.29 1.22 -3.91
N THR A 42 -18.76 0.43 -4.84
CA THR A 42 -17.77 0.88 -5.82
C THR A 42 -18.32 2.05 -6.65
N ARG A 43 -19.58 1.95 -7.12
CA ARG A 43 -20.22 3.04 -7.84
C ARG A 43 -20.47 4.29 -6.99
N ALA A 44 -20.83 4.12 -5.72
CA ALA A 44 -21.03 5.24 -4.81
C ALA A 44 -19.72 6.00 -4.56
N VAL A 45 -18.63 5.26 -4.33
CA VAL A 45 -17.26 5.82 -4.17
C VAL A 45 -16.83 6.59 -5.42
N GLN A 46 -17.10 6.07 -6.63
CA GLN A 46 -16.74 6.73 -7.88
C GLN A 46 -17.55 8.01 -8.16
N ARG A 47 -18.78 8.08 -7.67
CA ARG A 47 -19.70 9.20 -7.96
C ARG A 47 -19.68 10.31 -6.93
N ASN A 48 -19.21 10.04 -5.73
CA ASN A 48 -19.25 10.98 -4.60
C ASN A 48 -17.85 11.15 -4.00
N ASN A 49 -17.33 12.37 -4.08
CA ASN A 49 -15.98 12.68 -3.60
C ASN A 49 -15.84 12.47 -2.08
N ASP A 50 -16.87 12.79 -1.28
CA ASP A 50 -16.84 12.57 0.16
C ASP A 50 -16.72 11.07 0.49
N PHE A 51 -17.45 10.22 -0.26
CA PHE A 51 -17.35 8.77 -0.10
C PHE A 51 -15.99 8.23 -0.56
N TYR A 52 -15.42 8.82 -1.60
CA TYR A 52 -14.07 8.48 -2.05
C TYR A 52 -13.03 8.77 -0.95
N GLU A 53 -13.08 9.95 -0.33
CA GLU A 53 -12.15 10.32 0.74
C GLU A 53 -12.34 9.45 1.99
N MET A 54 -13.58 9.16 2.37
CA MET A 54 -13.87 8.22 3.48
C MET A 54 -13.31 6.83 3.20
N TYR A 55 -13.53 6.32 2.00
CA TYR A 55 -13.04 5.01 1.58
C TYR A 55 -11.52 4.95 1.52
N ARG A 56 -10.87 5.98 0.97
CA ARG A 56 -9.42 6.10 0.92
C ARG A 56 -8.80 6.10 2.30
N ARG A 57 -9.38 6.88 3.23
CA ARG A 57 -8.94 6.90 4.64
C ARG A 57 -9.10 5.53 5.30
N ALA A 58 -10.22 4.86 5.09
CA ALA A 58 -10.45 3.52 5.62
C ALA A 58 -9.42 2.51 5.11
N ARG A 59 -9.04 2.58 3.83
CA ARG A 59 -7.99 1.74 3.25
C ARG A 59 -6.60 2.04 3.83
N SER A 60 -6.29 3.29 4.12
CA SER A 60 -5.05 3.64 4.81
C SER A 60 -5.00 3.04 6.22
N LEU A 61 -6.08 3.17 7.00
CA LEU A 61 -6.18 2.56 8.32
C LEU A 61 -6.14 1.03 8.27
N GLN A 62 -6.71 0.42 7.24
CA GLN A 62 -6.62 -1.03 7.02
C GLN A 62 -5.17 -1.48 6.80
N ALA A 63 -4.36 -0.70 6.13
CA ALA A 63 -2.94 -1.01 5.93
C ALA A 63 -2.18 -0.96 7.27
N GLU A 64 -2.47 0.02 8.15
CA GLU A 64 -1.93 0.06 9.51
C GLU A 64 -2.36 -1.16 10.32
N PHE A 65 -3.64 -1.52 10.26
CA PHE A 65 -4.15 -2.74 10.91
C PHE A 65 -3.40 -4.00 10.46
N TYR A 66 -3.11 -4.13 9.17
CA TYR A 66 -2.35 -5.27 8.67
C TYR A 66 -0.88 -5.23 9.09
N PHE A 67 -0.30 -4.03 9.24
CA PHE A 67 1.04 -3.87 9.78
C PHE A 67 1.13 -4.34 11.24
N ASP A 68 0.17 -3.94 12.06
CA ASP A 68 0.07 -4.41 13.46
C ASP A 68 -0.10 -5.93 13.51
N HIS A 69 -0.92 -6.48 12.62
CA HIS A 69 -1.11 -7.94 12.54
C HIS A 69 0.16 -8.70 12.13
N ILE A 70 1.00 -8.13 11.27
CA ILE A 70 2.35 -8.69 10.98
C ILE A 70 3.19 -8.70 12.24
N THR A 71 3.17 -7.60 13.01
CA THR A 71 3.90 -7.47 14.26
C THR A 71 3.45 -8.53 15.26
N ASP A 72 2.16 -8.74 15.42
CA ASP A 72 1.58 -9.78 16.28
C ASP A 72 2.06 -11.19 15.87
N ILE A 73 2.04 -11.50 14.57
CA ILE A 73 2.55 -12.79 14.07
C ILE A 73 4.03 -12.97 14.42
N MET A 74 4.84 -11.92 14.26
CA MET A 74 6.28 -11.96 14.50
C MET A 74 6.64 -12.05 15.99
N MET A 75 5.84 -11.42 16.86
CA MET A 75 6.08 -11.37 18.31
C MET A 75 5.39 -12.53 19.05
N SER A 76 4.51 -13.29 18.38
CA SER A 76 3.85 -14.43 18.99
C SER A 76 4.84 -15.53 19.35
N PRO A 77 4.77 -16.07 20.57
CA PRO A 77 5.62 -17.20 20.96
C PRO A 77 5.31 -18.42 20.07
N LEU A 78 6.34 -19.20 19.77
CA LEU A 78 6.17 -20.44 19.02
C LEU A 78 5.34 -21.44 19.86
N PRO A 79 4.26 -22.01 19.32
CA PRO A 79 3.58 -23.11 19.97
C PRO A 79 4.48 -24.32 20.16
N VAL A 80 4.20 -25.13 21.17
CA VAL A 80 4.90 -26.40 21.35
C VAL A 80 4.30 -27.40 20.35
N PHE A 81 5.16 -28.01 19.55
CA PHE A 81 4.75 -29.00 18.55
C PHE A 81 5.26 -30.39 18.96
N GLU A 82 4.47 -31.41 18.72
CA GLU A 82 4.87 -32.81 18.94
C GLU A 82 5.80 -33.31 17.84
N ASP A 83 5.75 -32.71 16.66
CA ASP A 83 6.49 -33.12 15.47
C ASP A 83 7.13 -31.92 14.75
N ASN A 84 8.37 -32.08 14.32
CA ASN A 84 9.09 -31.10 13.51
C ASN A 84 8.40 -30.74 12.20
N ARG A 85 7.64 -31.66 11.63
CA ARG A 85 6.85 -31.43 10.41
C ARG A 85 5.76 -30.38 10.64
N GLN A 86 5.06 -30.47 11.78
CA GLN A 86 4.06 -29.50 12.18
C GLN A 86 4.69 -28.12 12.45
N ALA A 87 5.84 -28.11 13.14
CA ALA A 87 6.59 -26.88 13.40
C ALA A 87 7.00 -26.21 12.10
N ASN A 88 7.57 -26.93 11.14
CA ASN A 88 7.95 -26.40 9.84
C ASN A 88 6.74 -25.88 9.03
N ALA A 89 5.63 -26.60 9.04
CA ALA A 89 4.40 -26.17 8.37
C ALA A 89 3.86 -24.87 8.97
N TYR A 90 3.88 -24.74 10.30
CA TYR A 90 3.45 -23.53 11.00
C TYR A 90 4.34 -22.32 10.64
N VAL A 91 5.66 -22.48 10.71
CA VAL A 91 6.62 -21.41 10.36
C VAL A 91 6.45 -20.99 8.90
N THR A 92 6.35 -21.96 7.99
CA THR A 92 6.13 -21.69 6.56
C THR A 92 4.82 -20.96 6.31
N ASN A 93 3.74 -21.36 6.96
CA ASN A 93 2.44 -20.70 6.84
C ASN A 93 2.49 -19.25 7.34
N ASN A 94 3.12 -19.00 8.49
CA ASN A 94 3.27 -17.65 9.02
C ASN A 94 4.13 -16.76 8.11
N ARG A 95 5.22 -17.30 7.57
CA ARG A 95 6.04 -16.59 6.57
C ARG A 95 5.22 -16.20 5.35
N ASN A 96 4.45 -17.13 4.79
CA ASN A 96 3.60 -16.87 3.63
C ASN A 96 2.53 -15.82 3.93
N LYS A 97 1.93 -15.82 5.14
CA LYS A 97 0.98 -14.79 5.58
C LYS A 97 1.63 -13.42 5.65
N VAL A 98 2.81 -13.32 6.27
CA VAL A 98 3.55 -12.06 6.38
C VAL A 98 3.92 -11.53 5.00
N ASP A 99 4.41 -12.37 4.10
CA ASP A 99 4.79 -11.96 2.74
C ASP A 99 3.55 -11.48 1.93
N ALA A 100 2.42 -12.18 2.06
CA ALA A 100 1.16 -11.76 1.45
C ALA A 100 0.68 -10.40 2.00
N LEU A 101 0.73 -10.20 3.32
CA LEU A 101 0.32 -8.95 3.96
C LEU A 101 1.23 -7.78 3.54
N LYS A 102 2.54 -7.96 3.49
CA LYS A 102 3.49 -6.95 2.99
C LYS A 102 3.15 -6.52 1.57
N TRP A 103 2.82 -7.47 0.69
CA TRP A 103 2.43 -7.17 -0.67
C TRP A 103 1.12 -6.37 -0.74
N VAL A 104 0.13 -6.73 0.09
CA VAL A 104 -1.15 -6.01 0.17
C VAL A 104 -0.94 -4.59 0.67
N ILE A 105 -0.19 -4.40 1.77
CA ILE A 105 0.12 -3.08 2.35
C ILE A 105 0.79 -2.18 1.31
N ALA A 106 1.79 -2.68 0.59
CA ALA A 106 2.49 -1.94 -0.45
C ALA A 106 1.56 -1.46 -1.59
N ARG A 107 0.48 -2.21 -1.86
CA ARG A 107 -0.55 -1.83 -2.83
C ARG A 107 -1.57 -0.84 -2.29
N MET A 108 -1.89 -0.93 -1.00
CA MET A 108 -2.89 -0.07 -0.36
C MET A 108 -2.33 1.32 -0.05
N GLN A 109 -1.03 1.41 0.20
CA GLN A 109 -0.31 2.66 0.47
C GLN A 109 0.81 2.90 -0.57
N PRO A 110 0.48 3.14 -1.83
CA PRO A 110 1.49 3.31 -2.88
C PRO A 110 2.46 4.49 -2.63
N ASN A 111 2.09 5.43 -1.75
CA ASN A 111 2.90 6.58 -1.37
C ASN A 111 3.35 6.57 0.10
N GLY A 112 2.97 5.55 0.89
CA GLY A 112 3.16 5.56 2.36
C GLY A 112 4.52 5.10 2.83
N ILE A 113 5.21 4.24 2.07
CA ILE A 113 6.54 3.69 2.41
C ILE A 113 7.51 3.85 1.22
N ARG A 114 7.13 4.59 0.23
CA ARG A 114 8.18 5.17 -0.59
C ARG A 114 8.79 6.24 0.30
N ASP A 115 9.98 5.92 0.84
CA ASP A 115 10.92 6.98 1.07
C ASP A 115 10.69 7.96 -0.08
N LYS A 116 10.29 9.22 0.23
CA LYS A 116 10.47 10.25 -0.75
C LYS A 116 11.87 9.96 -1.28
N LYS A 117 12.01 9.46 -2.50
CA LYS A 117 13.22 9.75 -3.23
C LYS A 117 13.25 11.24 -3.07
N GLU A 118 14.07 11.72 -2.15
CA GLU A 118 14.53 13.08 -2.16
C GLU A 118 14.82 13.26 -3.62
N ASP A 119 14.11 14.18 -4.25
CA ASP A 119 14.37 14.52 -5.64
C ASP A 119 15.87 14.64 -5.67
N ALA A 120 16.53 13.68 -6.28
CA ALA A 120 17.97 13.61 -6.29
C ALA A 120 18.38 14.98 -6.79
N PRO A 121 19.13 15.77 -6.01
CA PRO A 121 19.39 17.15 -6.36
C PRO A 121 19.93 17.12 -7.77
N GLN A 122 19.13 17.68 -8.67
CA GLN A 122 19.52 17.79 -10.06
C GLN A 122 20.83 18.57 -10.06
N ASN A 123 21.92 17.85 -10.41
CA ASN A 123 23.23 18.45 -10.65
C ASN A 123 23.82 19.28 -9.50
N GLN A 124 24.07 18.66 -8.37
CA GLN A 124 25.14 19.17 -7.52
C GLN A 124 26.47 18.72 -8.12
N ALA A 125 27.17 19.65 -8.74
CA ALA A 125 28.54 19.43 -9.12
C ALA A 125 29.34 19.06 -7.85
N ILE A 126 29.85 17.83 -7.81
CA ILE A 126 30.71 17.38 -6.70
C ILE A 126 32.07 18.06 -6.92
N THR A 127 32.34 19.09 -6.14
CA THR A 127 33.66 19.71 -6.12
C THR A 127 34.56 18.91 -5.18
N ILE A 128 35.49 18.16 -5.75
CA ILE A 128 36.53 17.47 -4.98
C ILE A 128 37.72 18.37 -4.93
N SER A 129 38.00 18.97 -3.79
CA SER A 129 39.24 19.75 -3.57
C SER A 129 40.30 18.82 -2.98
N TRP A 130 41.41 18.68 -3.68
CA TRP A 130 42.58 17.97 -3.21
C TRP A 130 43.78 18.93 -3.17
N GLN A 131 44.24 19.28 -1.98
CA GLN A 131 45.47 20.07 -1.72
C GLN A 131 45.65 21.31 -2.61
N GLY A 132 44.63 22.15 -2.69
CA GLY A 132 44.76 23.48 -3.27
C GLY A 132 44.60 23.60 -4.79
N ASN A 133 44.23 22.51 -5.48
CA ASN A 133 43.84 22.57 -6.88
C ASN A 133 42.38 22.15 -7.04
N ASP A 134 41.53 23.09 -7.42
CA ASP A 134 40.13 22.83 -7.73
C ASP A 134 40.02 22.29 -9.15
N VAL A 135 39.57 21.01 -9.28
CA VAL A 135 39.22 20.45 -10.57
C VAL A 135 37.69 20.35 -10.66
N ALA A 136 37.08 21.22 -11.44
CA ALA A 136 35.69 21.17 -11.76
C ALA A 136 35.46 20.10 -12.84
N VAL A 137 34.76 19.00 -12.51
CA VAL A 137 34.28 18.01 -13.50
C VAL A 137 32.88 18.40 -13.89
N SER A 138 32.70 19.06 -15.04
CA SER A 138 31.42 19.24 -15.69
C SER A 138 31.15 17.99 -16.55
N SER A 139 30.04 17.30 -16.30
CA SER A 139 29.53 16.30 -17.24
C SER A 139 29.03 17.03 -18.49
N ALA A 140 29.83 17.04 -19.55
CA ALA A 140 29.40 17.49 -20.85
C ALA A 140 28.38 16.50 -21.42
N ASP A 141 27.23 17.04 -21.73
CA ASP A 141 26.19 16.41 -22.51
C ASP A 141 26.66 16.32 -23.98
N ASP A 142 27.05 15.13 -24.39
CA ASP A 142 27.46 14.85 -25.76
C ASP A 142 26.23 14.53 -26.61
N SER A 143 25.48 15.54 -26.94
CA SER A 143 24.46 15.49 -27.99
C SER A 143 24.66 16.64 -28.95
N GLN A 144 25.59 16.44 -29.93
CA GLN A 144 25.44 16.97 -31.30
C GLN A 144 26.67 16.65 -32.15
N ALA A 145 26.48 15.81 -33.12
CA ALA A 145 27.08 16.04 -34.45
C ALA A 145 26.43 15.16 -35.48
N SER A 146 25.49 15.71 -36.20
CA SER A 146 25.30 15.37 -37.61
C SER A 146 26.28 16.17 -38.42
N PRO A 147 26.92 15.61 -39.40
CA PRO A 147 27.25 16.35 -40.59
C PRO A 147 26.53 15.73 -41.80
N GLY A 148 25.77 16.59 -42.43
CA GLY A 148 25.35 16.35 -43.80
C GLY A 148 26.47 16.70 -44.78
N THR A 149 26.25 16.24 -46.00
CA THR A 149 26.73 16.71 -47.28
C THR A 149 28.20 16.37 -47.69
N GLU A 150 28.37 15.51 -48.60
CA GLU A 150 28.48 15.63 -50.06
C GLU A 150 28.62 14.24 -50.69
#